data_8f6f5aefb54f0ab3b0b2d6a4cd8ce8e6
#
_entry.id   8f6f5aefb54f0ab3b0b2d6a4cd8ce8e6
#
_cell.length_a   1.000
_cell.length_b   1.000
_cell.length_c   1.000
_cell.angle_alpha   90.00
_cell.angle_beta   90.00
_cell.angle_gamma   90.00
#
_symmetry.space_group_name_H-M   'P 1'
#
loop_
_entity.id
_entity.type
_entity.pdbx_description
1 polymer ?
#
loop_
_entity_poly.entity_id
_entity_poly.type
_entity_poly.pdbx_seq_one_letter_code
_entity_poly.pdbx_strand_id
1 'polypeptide(L)'
;MIGNKTVVYTSGTFDMLHYNHLKMLEYARALGDILIVGVNTDELVASYKSQPIIPFEERIGLMKAIKGPDIVIPQKSLDHTDKIKKLHFDIFVVGDDWVGKYDYLEKLGICVV
;
A
#
# COMPACT_ATOMS: atom_id res chain seq x y z
N MET A 1 13.07 -4.61 -7.72
CA MET A 1 13.34 -5.98 -7.25
C MET A 1 14.35 -5.99 -6.12
N ILE A 2 14.19 -6.89 -5.20
CA ILE A 2 15.17 -7.16 -4.14
C ILE A 2 15.78 -8.52 -4.44
N GLY A 3 17.05 -8.55 -4.86
CA GLY A 3 17.67 -9.74 -5.39
C GLY A 3 16.92 -10.22 -6.63
N ASN A 4 16.47 -11.47 -6.65
CA ASN A 4 15.65 -12.03 -7.75
C ASN A 4 14.16 -12.05 -7.42
N LYS A 5 13.73 -11.31 -6.38
CA LYS A 5 12.35 -11.35 -5.91
C LYS A 5 11.57 -10.14 -6.39
N THR A 6 10.36 -10.38 -6.90
CA THR A 6 9.42 -9.33 -7.29
C THR A 6 8.75 -8.75 -6.05
N VAL A 7 8.83 -7.45 -5.90
CA VAL A 7 8.27 -6.72 -4.75
C VAL A 7 7.00 -6.00 -5.18
N VAL A 8 5.93 -6.26 -4.45
CA VAL A 8 4.62 -5.61 -4.65
C VAL A 8 4.39 -4.63 -3.50
N TYR A 9 3.97 -3.42 -3.84
CA TYR A 9 3.59 -2.40 -2.86
C TYR A 9 2.12 -2.06 -3.03
N THR A 10 1.41 -1.94 -1.94
CA THR A 10 0.07 -1.37 -1.92
C THR A 10 -0.08 -0.51 -0.69
N SER A 11 -1.01 0.42 -0.72
CA SER A 11 -1.22 1.31 0.40
C SER A 11 -2.69 1.69 0.53
N GLY A 12 -3.06 2.16 1.69
CA GLY A 12 -4.43 2.59 1.93
C GLY A 12 -4.61 3.07 3.36
N THR A 13 -5.81 3.55 3.63
CA THR A 13 -6.19 3.97 4.98
C THR A 13 -6.52 2.75 5.83
N PHE A 14 -7.21 1.76 5.25
CA PHE A 14 -7.66 0.54 5.92
C PHE A 14 -8.44 0.85 7.19
N ASP A 15 -9.31 1.85 7.10
CA ASP A 15 -10.21 2.20 8.19
C ASP A 15 -11.31 1.14 8.23
N MET A 16 -11.53 0.55 9.41
CA MET A 16 -12.48 -0.54 9.59
C MET A 16 -12.22 -1.69 8.61
N LEU A 17 -11.04 -2.31 8.76
CA LEU A 17 -10.59 -3.42 7.91
C LEU A 17 -11.69 -4.47 7.76
N HIS A 18 -12.00 -4.84 6.52
CA HIS A 18 -13.07 -5.78 6.21
C HIS A 18 -12.68 -6.73 5.08
N TYR A 19 -13.64 -7.59 4.70
CA TYR A 19 -13.41 -8.68 3.75
C TYR A 19 -12.84 -8.21 2.40
N ASN A 20 -13.34 -7.10 1.86
CA ASN A 20 -12.86 -6.61 0.58
C ASN A 20 -11.40 -6.15 0.65
N HIS A 21 -10.97 -5.60 1.79
CA HIS A 21 -9.57 -5.29 2.01
C HIS A 21 -8.72 -6.56 1.97
N LEU A 22 -9.18 -7.63 2.62
CA LEU A 22 -8.46 -8.91 2.64
C LEU A 22 -8.35 -9.50 1.24
N LYS A 23 -9.40 -9.39 0.44
CA LYS A 23 -9.37 -9.88 -0.95
C LYS A 23 -8.37 -9.12 -1.80
N MET A 24 -8.30 -7.81 -1.65
CA MET A 24 -7.34 -6.98 -2.37
C MET A 24 -5.91 -7.35 -1.97
N LEU A 25 -5.67 -7.59 -0.68
CA LEU A 25 -4.34 -8.00 -0.19
C LEU A 25 -3.96 -9.38 -0.70
N GLU A 26 -4.89 -10.34 -0.77
CA GLU A 26 -4.66 -11.65 -1.37
C GLU A 26 -4.24 -11.51 -2.84
N TYR A 27 -4.97 -10.68 -3.58
CA TYR A 27 -4.65 -10.41 -4.98
C TYR A 27 -3.24 -9.83 -5.13
N ALA A 28 -2.93 -8.82 -4.34
CA ALA A 28 -1.61 -8.18 -4.36
C ALA A 28 -0.50 -9.18 -3.99
N ARG A 29 -0.73 -10.01 -2.98
CA ARG A 29 0.25 -11.00 -2.54
C ARG A 29 0.56 -12.01 -3.63
N ALA A 30 -0.41 -12.35 -4.46
CA ALA A 30 -0.24 -13.32 -5.55
C ALA A 30 0.56 -12.76 -6.74
N LEU A 31 0.75 -11.44 -6.82
CA LEU A 31 1.43 -10.81 -7.95
C LEU A 31 2.96 -10.86 -7.86
N GLY A 32 3.51 -11.19 -6.71
CA GLY A 32 4.96 -11.21 -6.55
C GLY A 32 5.41 -12.05 -5.37
N ASP A 33 6.66 -11.87 -4.99
CA ASP A 33 7.31 -12.67 -3.94
C ASP A 33 7.21 -12.02 -2.56
N ILE A 34 7.20 -10.68 -2.51
CA ILE A 34 7.17 -9.90 -1.28
C ILE A 34 6.06 -8.87 -1.40
N LEU A 35 5.19 -8.80 -0.40
CA LEU A 35 4.15 -7.76 -0.33
C LEU A 35 4.47 -6.78 0.80
N ILE A 36 4.61 -5.51 0.43
CA ILE A 36 4.79 -4.40 1.36
C ILE A 36 3.50 -3.59 1.37
N VAL A 37 2.96 -3.34 2.55
CA VAL A 37 1.73 -2.57 2.72
C VAL A 37 2.04 -1.29 3.48
N GLY A 38 1.68 -0.15 2.89
CA GLY A 38 1.75 1.15 3.54
C GLY A 38 0.39 1.51 4.14
N VAL A 39 0.38 1.84 5.42
CA VAL A 39 -0.85 2.28 6.10
C VAL A 39 -0.78 3.79 6.27
N ASN A 40 -1.77 4.50 5.71
CA ASN A 40 -1.81 5.96 5.75
C ASN A 40 -1.89 6.47 7.20
N THR A 41 -1.02 7.42 7.54
CA THR A 41 -1.08 8.08 8.84
C THR A 41 -2.34 8.93 8.95
N ASP A 42 -2.76 9.27 10.18
CA ASP A 42 -3.93 10.12 10.38
C ASP A 42 -3.73 11.51 9.75
N GLU A 43 -2.53 12.04 9.84
CA GLU A 43 -2.18 13.34 9.23
C GLU A 43 -2.30 13.29 7.71
N LEU A 44 -1.85 12.21 7.09
CA LEU A 44 -1.97 12.06 5.63
C LEU A 44 -3.44 11.98 5.22
N VAL A 45 -4.24 11.17 5.92
CA VAL A 45 -5.67 11.03 5.60
C VAL A 45 -6.38 12.37 5.75
N ALA A 46 -6.11 13.11 6.81
CA ALA A 46 -6.73 14.41 7.07
C ALA A 46 -6.39 15.45 6.00
N SER A 47 -5.29 15.26 5.26
CA SER A 47 -4.89 16.20 4.22
C SER A 47 -5.78 16.13 2.96
N TYR A 48 -6.55 15.07 2.77
CA TYR A 48 -7.38 14.92 1.57
C TYR A 48 -8.80 14.42 1.83
N LYS A 49 -9.10 13.99 3.05
CA LYS A 49 -10.45 13.58 3.43
C LYS A 49 -10.64 13.69 4.94
N SER A 50 -11.79 13.25 5.44
CA SER A 50 -12.09 13.27 6.87
C SER A 50 -11.16 12.36 7.67
N GLN A 51 -10.99 12.65 8.96
CA GLN A 51 -10.23 11.80 9.87
C GLN A 51 -10.77 10.37 9.86
N PRO A 52 -9.90 9.37 9.95
CA PRO A 52 -10.34 7.98 10.07
C PRO A 52 -11.08 7.76 11.39
N ILE A 53 -12.00 6.80 11.39
CA ILE A 53 -12.71 6.39 12.61
C ILE A 53 -11.75 5.64 13.53
N ILE A 54 -10.91 4.78 12.96
CA ILE A 54 -9.92 3.99 13.71
C ILE A 54 -8.58 4.71 13.70
N PRO A 55 -7.96 4.97 14.86
CA PRO A 55 -6.65 5.64 14.90
C PRO A 55 -5.56 4.83 14.19
N PHE A 56 -4.55 5.54 13.70
CA PHE A 56 -3.45 4.92 12.95
C PHE A 56 -2.80 3.73 13.67
N GLU A 57 -2.53 3.87 14.96
CA GLU A 57 -1.85 2.80 15.72
C GLU A 57 -2.63 1.50 15.71
N GLU A 58 -3.96 1.57 15.76
CA GLU A 58 -4.80 0.39 15.68
C GLU A 58 -4.88 -0.15 14.26
N ARG A 59 -4.95 0.74 13.26
CA ARG A 59 -5.02 0.33 11.86
C ARG A 59 -3.74 -0.40 11.44
N ILE A 60 -2.57 0.14 11.78
CA ILE A 60 -1.31 -0.50 11.42
C ILE A 60 -1.09 -1.78 12.24
N GLY A 61 -1.54 -1.80 13.48
CA GLY A 61 -1.46 -2.98 14.33
C GLY A 61 -2.25 -4.16 13.77
N LEU A 62 -3.47 -3.90 13.30
CA LEU A 62 -4.29 -4.92 12.63
C LEU A 62 -3.62 -5.44 11.36
N MET A 63 -3.08 -4.53 10.55
CA MET A 63 -2.43 -4.93 9.30
C MET A 63 -1.23 -5.83 9.55
N LYS A 64 -0.48 -5.58 10.61
CA LYS A 64 0.67 -6.42 11.00
C LYS A 64 0.25 -7.79 11.49
N ALA A 65 -0.98 -7.94 11.96
CA ALA A 65 -1.46 -9.19 12.56
C ALA A 65 -2.08 -10.15 11.54
N ILE A 66 -2.48 -9.68 10.36
CA ILE A 66 -3.14 -10.52 9.36
C ILE A 66 -2.12 -11.20 8.45
N LYS A 67 -2.55 -12.29 7.81
CA LYS A 67 -1.76 -12.98 6.80
C LYS A 67 -1.78 -12.19 5.49
N GLY A 68 -0.71 -12.28 4.73
CA GLY A 68 -0.57 -11.64 3.42
C GLY A 68 0.58 -10.68 3.38
N PRO A 69 0.54 -9.55 4.11
CA PRO A 69 1.65 -8.60 4.12
C PRO A 69 2.91 -9.22 4.72
N ASP A 70 4.05 -9.06 4.01
CA ASP A 70 5.35 -9.46 4.55
C ASP A 70 5.97 -8.31 5.35
N ILE A 71 5.74 -7.08 4.91
CA ILE A 71 6.26 -5.88 5.56
C ILE A 71 5.13 -4.84 5.61
N VAL A 72 4.94 -4.22 6.77
CA VAL A 72 3.94 -3.17 6.98
C VAL A 72 4.64 -1.91 7.46
N ILE A 73 4.42 -0.80 6.76
CA ILE A 73 5.06 0.48 7.07
C ILE A 73 4.03 1.62 7.15
N PRO A 74 4.33 2.69 7.88
CA PRO A 74 3.49 3.88 7.80
C PRO A 74 3.67 4.56 6.44
N GLN A 75 2.58 5.11 5.88
CA GLN A 75 2.64 5.92 4.67
C GLN A 75 2.30 7.36 5.03
N LYS A 76 3.26 8.25 4.82
CA LYS A 76 3.15 9.67 5.20
C LYS A 76 2.89 10.59 4.02
N SER A 77 3.01 10.09 2.80
CA SER A 77 2.83 10.86 1.57
C SER A 77 2.15 10.03 0.50
N LEU A 78 1.36 10.66 -0.34
CA LEU A 78 0.76 10.00 -1.51
C LEU A 78 1.72 9.92 -2.69
N ASP A 79 2.83 10.63 -2.64
CA ASP A 79 3.87 10.54 -3.66
C ASP A 79 4.79 9.34 -3.34
N HIS A 80 4.92 8.43 -4.30
CA HIS A 80 5.68 7.19 -4.12
C HIS A 80 7.07 7.23 -4.76
N THR A 81 7.50 8.36 -5.32
CA THR A 81 8.79 8.47 -6.00
C THR A 81 9.95 8.07 -5.07
N ASP A 82 9.96 8.59 -3.85
CA ASP A 82 11.02 8.26 -2.88
C ASP A 82 10.93 6.80 -2.43
N LYS A 83 9.72 6.25 -2.34
CA LYS A 83 9.52 4.87 -1.91
C LYS A 83 10.07 3.86 -2.91
N ILE A 84 10.02 4.17 -4.21
CA ILE A 84 10.61 3.32 -5.24
C ILE A 84 12.09 3.11 -4.95
N LYS A 85 12.79 4.18 -4.62
CA LYS A 85 14.23 4.13 -4.33
C LYS A 85 14.56 3.39 -3.05
N LYS A 86 13.70 3.51 -2.03
CA LYS A 86 13.94 2.89 -0.71
C LYS A 86 13.50 1.44 -0.66
N LEU A 87 12.37 1.12 -1.27
CA LEU A 87 11.73 -0.19 -1.15
C LEU A 87 11.96 -1.08 -2.36
N HIS A 88 12.42 -0.50 -3.48
CA HIS A 88 12.68 -1.23 -4.73
C HIS A 88 11.48 -2.05 -5.21
N PHE A 89 10.25 -1.51 -5.06
CA PHE A 89 9.07 -2.25 -5.51
C PHE A 89 8.93 -2.17 -7.03
N ASP A 90 8.34 -3.23 -7.60
CA ASP A 90 8.17 -3.41 -9.04
C ASP A 90 6.73 -3.21 -9.47
N ILE A 91 5.79 -3.51 -8.59
CA ILE A 91 4.36 -3.49 -8.87
C ILE A 91 3.66 -2.67 -7.79
N PHE A 92 2.76 -1.77 -8.22
CA PHE A 92 1.93 -1.01 -7.31
C PHE A 92 0.47 -1.37 -7.54
N VAL A 93 -0.21 -1.86 -6.50
CA VAL A 93 -1.63 -2.21 -6.56
C VAL A 93 -2.44 -1.06 -5.98
N VAL A 94 -3.40 -0.57 -6.74
CA VAL A 94 -4.26 0.56 -6.34
C VAL A 94 -5.71 0.10 -6.19
N GLY A 95 -6.44 0.76 -5.30
CA GLY A 95 -7.88 0.58 -5.22
C GLY A 95 -8.61 1.34 -6.33
N ASP A 96 -9.88 1.03 -6.54
CA ASP A 96 -10.68 1.61 -7.63
C ASP A 96 -10.76 3.14 -7.58
N ASP A 97 -10.78 3.72 -6.39
CA ASP A 97 -10.87 5.18 -6.20
C ASP A 97 -9.62 5.91 -6.70
N TRP A 98 -8.54 5.19 -6.92
CA TRP A 98 -7.24 5.77 -7.27
C TRP A 98 -6.80 5.45 -8.69
N VAL A 99 -7.66 4.83 -9.49
CA VAL A 99 -7.33 4.49 -10.88
C VAL A 99 -6.94 5.76 -11.65
N GLY A 100 -5.79 5.68 -12.32
CA GLY A 100 -5.25 6.80 -13.10
C GLY A 100 -4.39 7.79 -12.31
N LYS A 101 -4.52 7.86 -11.00
CA LYS A 101 -3.79 8.84 -10.18
C LYS A 101 -2.31 8.50 -9.99
N TYR A 102 -1.94 7.25 -10.21
CA TYR A 102 -0.57 6.77 -10.06
C TYR A 102 0.07 6.34 -11.37
N ASP A 103 -0.51 6.71 -12.51
CA ASP A 103 0.02 6.34 -13.81
C ASP A 103 1.44 6.88 -14.06
N TYR A 104 1.82 7.96 -13.37
CA TYR A 104 3.18 8.50 -13.45
C TYR A 104 4.24 7.48 -13.04
N LEU A 105 3.87 6.49 -12.22
CA LEU A 105 4.80 5.44 -11.79
C LEU A 105 5.21 4.53 -12.94
N GLU A 106 4.36 4.38 -13.94
CA GLU A 106 4.68 3.57 -15.11
C GLU A 106 5.87 4.15 -15.87
N LYS A 107 5.98 5.48 -15.89
CA LYS A 107 7.13 6.16 -16.51
C LYS A 107 8.43 5.92 -15.75
N LEU A 108 8.33 5.51 -14.50
CA LEU A 108 9.47 5.19 -13.65
C LEU A 108 9.78 3.69 -13.65
N GLY A 109 9.12 2.92 -14.49
CA GLY A 109 9.37 1.48 -14.64
C GLY A 109 8.55 0.60 -13.67
N ILE A 110 7.51 1.16 -13.05
CA ILE A 110 6.66 0.43 -12.12
C ILE A 110 5.39 -0.01 -12.83
N CYS A 111 5.00 -1.28 -12.64
CA CYS A 111 3.74 -1.80 -13.15
C CYS A 111 2.62 -1.40 -12.18
N VAL A 112 1.64 -0.65 -12.67
CA VAL A 112 0.48 -0.23 -11.86
C VAL A 112 -0.71 -1.13 -12.20
N VAL A 113 -1.27 -1.77 -11.19
CA VAL A 113 -2.35 -2.76 -11.37
C VAL A 113 -3.60 -2.35 -10.60
#